data_0419bf74b46046e7e99915c398523ebe
#
_entry.id   0419bf74b46046e7e99915c398523ebe
#
_cell.length_a   1.000
_cell.length_b   1.000
_cell.length_c   1.000
_cell.angle_alpha   90.00
_cell.angle_beta   90.00
_cell.angle_gamma   90.00
#
_symmetry.space_group_name_H-M   'P 1'
#
loop_
_entity.id
_entity.type
_entity.pdbx_description
1 polymer ?
#
loop_
_entity_poly.entity_id
_entity_poly.type
_entity_poly.pdbx_seq_one_letter_code
_entity_poly.pdbx_strand_id
1 'polypeptide(L)'
;MLHATIVSTQTELEQIQKLNHQNLKQSLSPEELSKEGFVSWVYSLELLEKMHQLAPSIIVKDNKELVGYALTALKAAGNFHHDLQSMISNIQLVEYQGKPLANYNFYLMGQICIHKDYRGKGIFDLLYQHHKLIYSGDYELLVTEISANNKRSLRAHEKLGFKTTYTYTDNMDEWKVVVWDWI
;
A
#
# COMPACT_ATOMS: atom_id res chain seq x y z
N MET A 1 -6.07 13.00 -18.75
CA MET A 1 -5.70 11.62 -19.16
C MET A 1 -4.98 10.97 -17.98
N LEU A 2 -5.42 9.77 -17.60
CA LEU A 2 -4.82 9.02 -16.48
C LEU A 2 -3.40 8.56 -16.84
N HIS A 3 -2.44 8.83 -15.95
CA HIS A 3 -1.07 8.35 -16.07
C HIS A 3 -0.46 8.06 -14.70
N ALA A 4 0.30 6.97 -14.61
CA ALA A 4 1.08 6.63 -13.42
C ALA A 4 2.47 7.27 -13.48
N THR A 5 2.96 7.72 -12.34
CA THR A 5 4.29 8.29 -12.17
C THR A 5 4.76 8.13 -10.73
N ILE A 6 6.04 8.40 -10.48
CA ILE A 6 6.56 8.52 -9.11
C ILE A 6 6.20 9.90 -8.52
N VAL A 7 6.09 9.98 -7.21
CA VAL A 7 6.02 11.26 -6.48
C VAL A 7 7.31 12.04 -6.74
N SER A 8 7.19 13.33 -6.99
CA SER A 8 8.31 14.21 -7.30
C SER A 8 8.25 15.59 -6.62
N THR A 9 7.11 15.93 -6.00
CA THR A 9 6.89 17.25 -5.41
C THR A 9 6.25 17.15 -4.02
N GLN A 10 6.49 18.16 -3.19
CA GLN A 10 5.83 18.35 -1.90
C GLN A 10 4.29 18.40 -2.03
N THR A 11 3.79 19.10 -3.04
CA THR A 11 2.35 19.19 -3.31
C THR A 11 1.71 17.83 -3.54
N GLU A 12 2.42 16.90 -4.18
CA GLU A 12 1.92 15.52 -4.38
C GLU A 12 1.84 14.76 -3.05
N LEU A 13 2.78 14.94 -2.13
CA LEU A 13 2.70 14.37 -0.77
C LEU A 13 1.52 14.93 0.02
N GLU A 14 1.24 16.23 -0.10
CA GLU A 14 0.05 16.87 0.50
C GLU A 14 -1.25 16.33 -0.10
N GLN A 15 -1.30 16.09 -1.41
CA GLN A 15 -2.44 15.46 -2.08
C GLN A 15 -2.65 14.01 -1.63
N ILE A 16 -1.58 13.24 -1.42
CA ILE A 16 -1.64 11.90 -0.84
C ILE A 16 -2.27 11.97 0.56
N GLN A 17 -1.78 12.84 1.43
CA GLN A 17 -2.30 12.99 2.78
C GLN A 17 -3.79 13.35 2.77
N LYS A 18 -4.19 14.30 1.92
CA LYS A 18 -5.60 14.68 1.77
C LYS A 18 -6.48 13.49 1.35
N LEU A 19 -6.05 12.73 0.35
CA LEU A 19 -6.79 11.55 -0.13
C LEU A 19 -6.82 10.44 0.92
N ASN A 20 -5.75 10.25 1.71
CA ASN A 20 -5.72 9.35 2.85
C ASN A 20 -6.84 9.69 3.84
N HIS A 21 -6.91 10.93 4.31
CA HIS A 21 -7.89 11.38 5.29
C HIS A 21 -9.34 11.18 4.82
N GLN A 22 -9.61 11.37 3.53
CA GLN A 22 -10.94 11.21 2.94
C GLN A 22 -11.42 9.75 2.91
N ASN A 23 -10.51 8.77 3.00
CA ASN A 23 -10.81 7.35 2.85
C ASN A 23 -10.52 6.53 4.12
N LEU A 24 -10.29 7.19 5.25
CA LEU A 24 -10.10 6.51 6.53
C LEU A 24 -11.36 5.75 6.93
N LYS A 25 -11.18 4.54 7.46
CA LYS A 25 -12.26 3.67 7.97
C LYS A 25 -13.25 4.43 8.85
N GLN A 26 -12.74 5.27 9.74
CA GLN A 26 -13.53 6.10 10.67
C GLN A 26 -14.28 7.26 10.01
N SER A 27 -13.92 7.63 8.79
CA SER A 27 -14.55 8.73 8.03
C SER A 27 -15.66 8.22 7.09
N LEU A 28 -15.87 6.91 7.02
CA LEU A 28 -16.82 6.27 6.12
C LEU A 28 -18.05 5.76 6.88
N SER A 29 -19.21 5.84 6.24
CA SER A 29 -20.44 5.25 6.77
C SER A 29 -20.39 3.71 6.75
N PRO A 30 -21.21 3.00 7.57
CA PRO A 30 -21.29 1.54 7.53
C PRO A 30 -21.63 0.97 6.15
N GLU A 31 -22.43 1.68 5.37
CA GLU A 31 -22.77 1.30 4.00
C GLU A 31 -21.57 1.38 3.06
N GLU A 32 -20.79 2.47 3.14
CA GLU A 32 -19.56 2.65 2.37
C GLU A 32 -18.52 1.61 2.76
N LEU A 33 -18.33 1.33 4.06
CA LEU A 33 -17.41 0.29 4.54
C LEU A 33 -17.74 -1.10 4.00
N SER A 34 -19.02 -1.42 3.84
CA SER A 34 -19.45 -2.74 3.35
C SER A 34 -19.21 -2.92 1.84
N LYS A 35 -19.26 -1.84 1.06
CA LYS A 35 -19.19 -1.86 -0.40
C LYS A 35 -17.85 -1.39 -0.95
N GLU A 36 -17.20 -0.48 -0.23
CA GLU A 36 -16.02 0.22 -0.68
C GLU A 36 -14.76 -0.24 0.09
N GLY A 37 -13.60 -0.10 -0.52
CA GLY A 37 -12.33 -0.25 0.18
C GLY A 37 -12.07 0.97 1.07
N PHE A 38 -11.34 0.76 2.15
CA PHE A 38 -10.95 1.80 3.10
C PHE A 38 -9.46 1.70 3.45
N VAL A 39 -8.92 2.75 4.05
CA VAL A 39 -7.59 2.77 4.64
C VAL A 39 -7.71 2.82 6.16
N SER A 40 -6.85 2.07 6.85
CA SER A 40 -6.93 1.91 8.32
C SER A 40 -6.02 2.88 9.06
N TRP A 41 -5.01 3.45 8.38
CA TRP A 41 -3.97 4.21 9.05
C TRP A 41 -3.74 5.59 8.44
N VAL A 42 -3.43 6.58 9.31
CA VAL A 42 -3.12 7.97 8.95
C VAL A 42 -1.61 8.11 8.74
N TYR A 43 -1.22 8.59 7.58
CA TYR A 43 0.16 9.00 7.31
C TYR A 43 0.29 10.51 7.50
N SER A 44 1.11 10.95 8.45
CA SER A 44 1.47 12.36 8.58
C SER A 44 2.32 12.82 7.40
N LEU A 45 2.28 14.11 7.08
CA LEU A 45 3.10 14.66 6.01
C LEU A 45 4.59 14.43 6.26
N GLU A 46 5.04 14.63 7.50
CA GLU A 46 6.43 14.38 7.91
C GLU A 46 6.87 12.93 7.64
N LEU A 47 5.99 11.95 7.94
CA LEU A 47 6.28 10.55 7.67
C LEU A 47 6.34 10.26 6.17
N LEU A 48 5.40 10.80 5.39
CA LEU A 48 5.41 10.69 3.93
C LEU A 48 6.69 11.27 3.31
N GLU A 49 7.17 12.42 3.82
CA GLU A 49 8.43 13.04 3.39
C GLU A 49 9.64 12.15 3.68
N LYS A 50 9.73 11.62 4.90
CA LYS A 50 10.82 10.71 5.30
C LYS A 50 10.81 9.42 4.46
N MET A 51 9.64 8.84 4.21
CA MET A 51 9.51 7.67 3.35
C MET A 51 9.89 7.97 1.91
N HIS A 52 9.47 9.12 1.39
CA HIS A 52 9.83 9.58 0.04
C HIS A 52 11.34 9.76 -0.16
N GLN A 53 12.06 10.22 0.87
CA GLN A 53 13.52 10.33 0.83
C GLN A 53 14.22 8.98 0.70
N LEU A 54 13.60 7.89 1.18
CA LEU A 54 14.13 6.53 1.01
C LEU A 54 13.80 5.98 -0.38
N ALA A 55 12.56 6.11 -0.81
CA ALA A 55 12.08 5.66 -2.11
C ALA A 55 10.77 6.37 -2.48
N PRO A 56 10.60 6.84 -3.72
CA PRO A 56 9.38 7.52 -4.12
C PRO A 56 8.20 6.56 -4.21
N SER A 57 7.05 7.00 -3.72
CA SER A 57 5.77 6.31 -3.90
C SER A 57 5.24 6.48 -5.32
N ILE A 58 4.32 5.60 -5.71
CA ILE A 58 3.66 5.66 -7.01
C ILE A 58 2.32 6.38 -6.88
N ILE A 59 2.02 7.26 -7.83
CA ILE A 59 0.76 7.99 -7.92
C ILE A 59 0.17 7.86 -9.32
N VAL A 60 -1.15 7.98 -9.39
CA VAL A 60 -1.87 8.19 -10.66
C VAL A 60 -2.52 9.57 -10.64
N LYS A 61 -2.33 10.30 -11.72
CA LYS A 61 -2.88 11.64 -11.92
C LYS A 61 -3.86 11.65 -13.09
N ASP A 62 -4.92 12.45 -12.95
CA ASP A 62 -5.70 12.93 -14.09
C ASP A 62 -5.37 14.41 -14.30
N ASN A 63 -4.61 14.69 -15.36
CA ASN A 63 -3.97 16.00 -15.58
C ASN A 63 -3.07 16.39 -14.38
N LYS A 64 -3.47 17.37 -13.58
CA LYS A 64 -2.72 17.84 -12.39
C LYS A 64 -3.23 17.27 -11.07
N GLU A 65 -4.39 16.59 -11.08
CA GLU A 65 -5.03 16.09 -9.88
C GLU A 65 -4.56 14.67 -9.57
N LEU A 66 -4.14 14.42 -8.33
CA LEU A 66 -3.83 13.10 -7.83
C LEU A 66 -5.14 12.34 -7.54
N VAL A 67 -5.33 11.21 -8.21
CA VAL A 67 -6.55 10.41 -8.12
C VAL A 67 -6.33 9.02 -7.51
N GLY A 68 -5.08 8.66 -7.25
CA GLY A 68 -4.72 7.43 -6.55
C GLY A 68 -3.24 7.41 -6.19
N TYR A 69 -2.90 6.66 -5.15
CA TYR A 69 -1.53 6.45 -4.71
C TYR A 69 -1.31 5.02 -4.21
N ALA A 70 -0.06 4.57 -4.24
CA ALA A 70 0.42 3.38 -3.57
C ALA A 70 1.78 3.72 -2.93
N LEU A 71 1.85 3.63 -1.59
CA LEU A 71 3.00 4.07 -0.82
C LEU A 71 4.11 3.01 -0.85
N THR A 72 5.31 3.43 -1.20
CA THR A 72 6.53 2.61 -1.07
C THR A 72 7.06 2.72 0.35
N ALA A 73 7.18 1.61 1.06
CA ALA A 73 7.73 1.55 2.40
C ALA A 73 8.91 0.57 2.43
N LEU A 74 10.13 1.08 2.38
CA LEU A 74 11.33 0.26 2.56
C LEU A 74 11.46 -0.17 4.03
N LYS A 75 12.19 -1.26 4.29
CA LYS A 75 12.44 -1.75 5.66
C LYS A 75 12.98 -0.65 6.59
N ALA A 76 13.81 0.26 6.07
CA ALA A 76 14.33 1.40 6.82
C ALA A 76 13.26 2.40 7.29
N ALA A 77 12.06 2.41 6.70
CA ALA A 77 10.95 3.25 7.14
C ALA A 77 10.46 2.89 8.56
N GLY A 78 10.72 1.67 9.03
CA GLY A 78 10.48 1.27 10.41
C GLY A 78 11.17 2.17 11.45
N ASN A 79 12.29 2.80 11.11
CA ASN A 79 12.97 3.73 11.99
C ASN A 79 12.23 5.07 12.19
N PHE A 80 11.20 5.34 11.41
CA PHE A 80 10.47 6.61 11.45
C PHE A 80 9.20 6.56 12.26
N HIS A 81 8.64 5.36 12.47
CA HIS A 81 7.39 5.20 13.20
C HIS A 81 7.28 3.81 13.84
N HIS A 82 6.87 3.78 15.11
CA HIS A 82 6.78 2.55 15.91
C HIS A 82 5.87 1.48 15.26
N ASP A 83 4.71 1.87 14.72
CA ASP A 83 3.78 0.92 14.12
C ASP A 83 4.34 0.33 12.82
N LEU A 84 5.05 1.12 12.01
CA LEU A 84 5.77 0.62 10.84
C LEU A 84 6.87 -0.36 11.25
N GLN A 85 7.61 -0.07 12.31
CA GLN A 85 8.64 -0.96 12.82
C GLN A 85 8.03 -2.29 13.27
N SER A 86 6.92 -2.26 14.01
CA SER A 86 6.22 -3.46 14.48
C SER A 86 5.72 -4.30 13.32
N MET A 87 5.06 -3.68 12.34
CA MET A 87 4.59 -4.32 11.13
C MET A 87 5.74 -5.01 10.35
N ILE A 88 6.82 -4.28 10.10
CA ILE A 88 7.99 -4.80 9.37
C ILE A 88 8.61 -5.98 10.11
N SER A 89 8.77 -5.87 11.45
CA SER A 89 9.33 -6.94 12.27
C SER A 89 8.50 -8.21 12.23
N ASN A 90 7.17 -8.09 12.27
CA ASN A 90 6.26 -9.22 12.18
C ASN A 90 6.30 -9.87 10.77
N ILE A 91 6.25 -9.07 9.72
CA ILE A 91 6.28 -9.53 8.33
C ILE A 91 7.58 -10.29 8.03
N GLN A 92 8.71 -9.85 8.54
CA GLN A 92 10.00 -10.51 8.30
C GLN A 92 10.04 -11.97 8.79
N LEU A 93 9.24 -12.31 9.81
CA LEU A 93 9.17 -13.66 10.36
C LEU A 93 8.20 -14.59 9.60
N VAL A 94 7.35 -14.03 8.76
CA VAL A 94 6.37 -14.81 7.99
C VAL A 94 7.09 -15.70 6.98
N GLU A 95 6.70 -16.97 6.93
CA GLU A 95 7.24 -17.92 5.95
C GLU A 95 6.59 -17.74 4.58
N TYR A 96 7.43 -17.73 3.56
CA TYR A 96 7.03 -17.77 2.16
C TYR A 96 7.91 -18.76 1.40
N GLN A 97 7.29 -19.71 0.70
CA GLN A 97 8.01 -20.76 -0.05
C GLN A 97 9.13 -21.46 0.74
N GLY A 98 8.87 -21.78 2.02
CA GLY A 98 9.76 -22.55 2.88
C GLY A 98 10.91 -21.78 3.53
N LYS A 99 10.93 -20.47 3.43
CA LYS A 99 11.89 -19.60 4.15
C LYS A 99 11.24 -18.31 4.64
N PRO A 100 11.74 -17.71 5.74
CA PRO A 100 11.23 -16.41 6.22
C PRO A 100 11.36 -15.32 5.16
N LEU A 101 10.40 -14.37 5.13
CA LEU A 101 10.46 -13.20 4.26
C LEU A 101 11.71 -12.35 4.49
N ALA A 102 12.30 -12.40 5.69
CA ALA A 102 13.61 -11.76 5.97
C ALA A 102 14.72 -12.19 5.01
N ASN A 103 14.63 -13.40 4.44
CA ASN A 103 15.62 -13.97 3.51
C ASN A 103 15.36 -13.62 2.04
N TYR A 104 14.37 -12.79 1.77
CA TYR A 104 14.10 -12.23 0.45
C TYR A 104 14.46 -10.75 0.40
N ASN A 105 14.80 -10.27 -0.78
CA ASN A 105 14.85 -8.84 -1.03
C ASN A 105 13.45 -8.33 -1.33
N PHE A 106 12.76 -7.82 -0.32
CA PHE A 106 11.39 -7.31 -0.42
C PHE A 106 11.26 -5.90 0.14
N TYR A 107 10.24 -5.20 -0.32
CA TYR A 107 9.75 -3.98 0.30
C TYR A 107 8.23 -4.06 0.52
N LEU A 108 7.69 -3.11 1.26
CA LEU A 108 6.28 -3.07 1.60
C LEU A 108 5.55 -2.04 0.73
N MET A 109 4.35 -2.37 0.30
CA MET A 109 3.37 -1.39 -0.10
C MET A 109 2.62 -0.97 1.17
N GLY A 110 2.96 0.23 1.67
CA GLY A 110 2.47 0.71 2.96
C GLY A 110 0.97 0.99 2.97
N GLN A 111 0.44 1.52 1.88
CA GLN A 111 -0.99 1.77 1.70
C GLN A 111 -1.31 2.05 0.24
N ILE A 112 -2.48 1.62 -0.22
CA ILE A 112 -3.04 1.99 -1.53
C ILE A 112 -4.40 2.65 -1.35
N CYS A 113 -4.64 3.74 -2.05
CA CYS A 113 -5.93 4.44 -2.05
C CYS A 113 -6.26 5.02 -3.42
N ILE A 114 -7.54 4.96 -3.80
CA ILE A 114 -8.05 5.50 -5.05
C ILE A 114 -9.25 6.38 -4.74
N HIS A 115 -9.25 7.59 -5.29
CA HIS A 115 -10.37 8.53 -5.17
C HIS A 115 -11.67 7.86 -5.62
N LYS A 116 -12.75 8.04 -4.86
CA LYS A 116 -14.03 7.34 -5.05
C LYS A 116 -14.57 7.42 -6.48
N ASP A 117 -14.51 8.60 -7.10
CA ASP A 117 -15.03 8.85 -8.45
C ASP A 117 -14.17 8.25 -9.57
N TYR A 118 -13.01 7.71 -9.20
CA TYR A 118 -12.05 7.09 -10.12
C TYR A 118 -11.93 5.58 -9.93
N ARG A 119 -12.67 4.98 -8.99
CA ARG A 119 -12.70 3.53 -8.79
C ARG A 119 -13.30 2.80 -9.99
N GLY A 120 -12.80 1.61 -10.27
CA GLY A 120 -13.24 0.82 -11.42
C GLY A 120 -12.69 1.27 -12.78
N LYS A 121 -11.77 2.25 -12.81
CA LYS A 121 -11.16 2.78 -14.04
C LYS A 121 -9.74 2.26 -14.29
N GLY A 122 -9.35 1.12 -13.70
CA GLY A 122 -8.04 0.50 -13.91
C GLY A 122 -6.88 1.13 -13.14
N ILE A 123 -7.14 2.12 -12.25
CA ILE A 123 -6.08 2.82 -11.50
C ILE A 123 -5.31 1.88 -10.58
N PHE A 124 -5.97 0.88 -9.99
CA PHE A 124 -5.32 -0.11 -9.15
C PHE A 124 -4.22 -0.85 -9.91
N ASP A 125 -4.53 -1.32 -11.10
CA ASP A 125 -3.57 -2.01 -11.96
C ASP A 125 -2.44 -1.08 -12.41
N LEU A 126 -2.76 0.18 -12.79
CA LEU A 126 -1.76 1.18 -13.15
C LEU A 126 -0.76 1.43 -12.04
N LEU A 127 -1.21 1.58 -10.79
CA LEU A 127 -0.35 1.78 -9.62
C LEU A 127 0.60 0.59 -9.44
N TYR A 128 0.09 -0.62 -9.45
CA TYR A 128 0.92 -1.81 -9.22
C TYR A 128 1.83 -2.15 -10.39
N GLN A 129 1.37 -2.00 -11.63
CA GLN A 129 2.26 -2.19 -12.79
C GLN A 129 3.41 -1.19 -12.78
N HIS A 130 3.16 0.04 -12.33
CA HIS A 130 4.21 1.04 -12.19
C HIS A 130 5.17 0.72 -11.02
N HIS A 131 4.68 0.18 -9.88
CA HIS A 131 5.54 -0.38 -8.84
C HIS A 131 6.47 -1.46 -9.40
N LYS A 132 5.93 -2.41 -10.16
CA LYS A 132 6.73 -3.47 -10.79
C LYS A 132 7.77 -2.88 -11.76
N LEU A 133 7.38 -1.91 -12.58
CA LEU A 133 8.28 -1.25 -13.53
C LEU A 133 9.48 -0.59 -12.83
N ILE A 134 9.24 0.08 -11.70
CA ILE A 134 10.29 0.85 -11.00
C ILE A 134 11.14 -0.06 -10.11
N TYR A 135 10.54 -1.05 -9.42
CA TYR A 135 11.17 -1.72 -8.29
C TYR A 135 11.55 -3.19 -8.54
N SER A 136 11.07 -3.86 -9.60
CA SER A 136 11.36 -5.29 -9.81
C SER A 136 12.80 -5.60 -10.20
N GLY A 137 13.60 -4.59 -10.56
CA GLY A 137 15.04 -4.76 -10.79
C GLY A 137 15.85 -4.91 -9.49
N ASP A 138 15.32 -4.35 -8.39
CA ASP A 138 16.01 -4.29 -7.10
C ASP A 138 15.36 -5.21 -6.05
N TYR A 139 14.09 -5.60 -6.23
CA TYR A 139 13.32 -6.37 -5.26
C TYR A 139 12.69 -7.61 -5.89
N GLU A 140 12.68 -8.71 -5.14
CA GLU A 140 12.08 -10.00 -5.51
C GLU A 140 10.57 -10.01 -5.24
N LEU A 141 10.15 -9.39 -4.14
CA LEU A 141 8.77 -9.45 -3.64
C LEU A 141 8.25 -8.06 -3.26
N LEU A 142 6.97 -7.84 -3.52
CA LEU A 142 6.19 -6.78 -2.90
C LEU A 142 5.22 -7.40 -1.89
N VAL A 143 5.26 -6.91 -0.65
CA VAL A 143 4.46 -7.44 0.46
C VAL A 143 3.55 -6.34 1.01
N THR A 144 2.35 -6.69 1.42
CA THR A 144 1.46 -5.79 2.15
C THR A 144 0.55 -6.56 3.11
N GLU A 145 -0.08 -5.83 4.03
CA GLU A 145 -1.10 -6.34 4.94
C GLU A 145 -2.45 -5.75 4.59
N ILE A 146 -3.49 -6.58 4.64
CA ILE A 146 -4.86 -6.17 4.32
C ILE A 146 -5.78 -6.68 5.41
N SER A 147 -6.62 -5.79 5.96
CA SER A 147 -7.69 -6.19 6.87
C SER A 147 -8.56 -7.28 6.24
N ALA A 148 -8.83 -8.36 6.97
CA ALA A 148 -9.70 -9.44 6.53
C ALA A 148 -11.15 -8.94 6.26
N ASN A 149 -11.52 -7.80 6.82
CA ASN A 149 -12.81 -7.14 6.60
C ASN A 149 -12.82 -6.31 5.29
N ASN A 150 -11.66 -5.96 4.73
CA ASN A 150 -11.55 -5.22 3.47
C ASN A 150 -11.61 -6.17 2.27
N LYS A 151 -12.77 -6.81 2.09
CA LYS A 151 -12.99 -7.84 1.04
C LYS A 151 -12.76 -7.32 -0.39
N ARG A 152 -12.98 -6.02 -0.62
CA ARG A 152 -12.73 -5.40 -1.93
C ARG A 152 -11.24 -5.33 -2.22
N SER A 153 -10.46 -4.89 -1.25
CA SER A 153 -9.00 -4.82 -1.37
C SER A 153 -8.40 -6.23 -1.56
N LEU A 154 -8.81 -7.20 -0.75
CA LEU A 154 -8.35 -8.58 -0.89
C LEU A 154 -8.58 -9.13 -2.29
N ARG A 155 -9.82 -9.01 -2.81
CA ARG A 155 -10.15 -9.47 -4.17
C ARG A 155 -9.35 -8.75 -5.26
N ALA A 156 -9.09 -7.45 -5.09
CA ALA A 156 -8.31 -6.68 -6.07
C ALA A 156 -6.85 -7.14 -6.11
N HIS A 157 -6.24 -7.37 -4.94
CA HIS A 157 -4.87 -7.89 -4.86
C HIS A 157 -4.77 -9.32 -5.40
N GLU A 158 -5.71 -10.20 -5.04
CA GLU A 158 -5.76 -11.58 -5.54
C GLU A 158 -5.84 -11.64 -7.07
N LYS A 159 -6.69 -10.80 -7.68
CA LYS A 159 -6.79 -10.70 -9.15
C LYS A 159 -5.49 -10.26 -9.83
N LEU A 160 -4.70 -9.43 -9.16
CA LEU A 160 -3.40 -8.99 -9.66
C LEU A 160 -2.31 -10.06 -9.51
N GLY A 161 -2.55 -11.10 -8.70
CA GLY A 161 -1.62 -12.21 -8.48
C GLY A 161 -0.98 -12.23 -7.10
N PHE A 162 -1.42 -11.39 -6.16
CA PHE A 162 -1.01 -11.52 -4.77
C PHE A 162 -1.54 -12.82 -4.16
N LYS A 163 -0.71 -13.44 -3.33
CA LYS A 163 -1.06 -14.66 -2.59
C LYS A 163 -1.05 -14.36 -1.09
N THR A 164 -2.12 -14.73 -0.40
CA THR A 164 -2.14 -14.71 1.08
C THR A 164 -1.20 -15.78 1.59
N THR A 165 -0.20 -15.39 2.38
CA THR A 165 0.78 -16.31 2.96
C THR A 165 0.62 -16.48 4.46
N TYR A 166 0.05 -15.51 5.16
CA TYR A 166 -0.15 -15.55 6.60
C TYR A 166 -1.38 -14.76 7.02
N THR A 167 -1.99 -15.16 8.15
CA THR A 167 -3.11 -14.44 8.77
C THR A 167 -2.85 -14.36 10.27
N TYR A 168 -3.02 -13.18 10.83
CA TYR A 168 -2.90 -12.95 12.28
C TYR A 168 -3.91 -11.92 12.75
N THR A 169 -4.13 -11.86 14.06
CA THR A 169 -5.03 -10.89 14.68
C THR A 169 -4.26 -10.07 15.70
N ASP A 170 -4.48 -8.77 15.70
CA ASP A 170 -4.00 -7.83 16.70
C ASP A 170 -5.17 -7.09 17.38
N ASN A 171 -4.87 -6.01 18.09
CA ASN A 171 -5.88 -5.21 18.79
C ASN A 171 -6.79 -4.41 17.85
N MET A 172 -6.44 -4.28 16.55
CA MET A 172 -7.16 -3.46 15.59
C MET A 172 -8.02 -4.29 14.65
N ASP A 173 -7.51 -5.41 14.15
CA ASP A 173 -8.22 -6.22 13.15
C ASP A 173 -7.58 -7.62 12.98
N GLU A 174 -8.19 -8.46 12.14
CA GLU A 174 -7.55 -9.62 11.54
C GLU A 174 -6.87 -9.20 10.25
N TRP A 175 -5.58 -9.50 10.12
CA TRP A 175 -4.74 -9.09 9.00
C TRP A 175 -4.33 -10.27 8.13
N LYS A 176 -4.33 -10.07 6.83
CA LYS A 176 -3.79 -11.00 5.85
C LYS A 176 -2.52 -10.41 5.24
N VAL A 177 -1.40 -11.10 5.45
CA VAL A 177 -0.14 -10.80 4.76
C VAL A 177 -0.21 -11.40 3.37
N VAL A 178 -0.08 -10.55 2.36
CA VAL A 178 -0.16 -10.94 0.96
C VAL A 178 1.14 -10.56 0.24
N VAL A 179 1.58 -11.45 -0.65
CA VAL A 179 2.86 -11.34 -1.35
C VAL A 179 2.61 -11.33 -2.86
N TRP A 180 3.20 -10.38 -3.56
CA TRP A 180 3.32 -10.39 -5.01
C TRP A 180 4.75 -10.75 -5.40
N ASP A 181 4.87 -11.91 -5.99
CA ASP A 181 6.13 -12.53 -6.36
C ASP A 181 6.49 -12.11 -7.78
N TRP A 182 7.74 -11.66 -7.96
CA TRP A 182 8.27 -11.19 -9.23
C TRP A 182 9.41 -12.08 -9.77
N ILE A 183 9.75 -13.15 -9.01
CA ILE A 183 10.77 -14.13 -9.39
C ILE A 183 10.18 -15.14 -10.38
#